data_6e36c5fe2b89eee9b6d371781b05d065
#
_entry.id   6e36c5fe2b89eee9b6d371781b05d065
#
_cell.length_a   1.000
_cell.length_b   1.000
_cell.length_c   1.000
_cell.angle_alpha   90.00
_cell.angle_beta   90.00
_cell.angle_gamma   90.00
#
_symmetry.space_group_name_H-M   'P 1'
#
loop_
_entity.id
_entity.type
_entity.pdbx_description
1 polymer ?
#
loop_
_entity_poly.entity_id
_entity_poly.type
_entity_poly.pdbx_seq_one_letter_code
_entity_poly.pdbx_strand_id
1 'polypeptide(L)'
;MQNNNFNNGAANNNSNNNGGMMIMMNGTIRTMEVFAGTVKSAMEAVYGSECKVDVHKVVKNNGLHLTGITIRNRESNMAPTIYLDGYFADYKDGRTMENICKEIVEVYEKNKVQKDFSLEKVTDFDNVKDRICFKLVNREKNAELLEDAPYVEYQDLAVIFYILVSKDNTGTASITVRTTLKEMWGVDTDTLYDLAKKNTQRLFRGRVLSMMEVMAEIIGDSADALDEEMVEAFFDMDVYEDSAFPMYVATNVFKMNGACILLYDGVLEKFAEKIGGDFYILPSSVHEVLFVPANGDMDARYLIEMVREVNATQVAPDEVLSDNVYMYHADKDFVEMM
;
A
#
# COMPACT_ATOMS: atom_id res chain seq x y z
N MET A 1 -47.99 -64.83 25.52
CA MET A 1 -49.19 -63.97 25.49
C MET A 1 -48.76 -62.58 25.22
N GLN A 2 -49.05 -62.17 23.98
CA GLN A 2 -49.74 -60.91 23.68
C GLN A 2 -48.97 -59.66 24.09
N ASN A 3 -48.58 -58.89 23.19
CA ASN A 3 -49.13 -58.09 22.15
C ASN A 3 -48.84 -56.60 22.34
N ASN A 4 -48.34 -56.03 21.24
CA ASN A 4 -48.80 -54.76 20.61
C ASN A 4 -48.25 -53.47 21.22
N ASN A 5 -47.64 -52.71 20.43
CA ASN A 5 -47.86 -51.97 19.16
C ASN A 5 -47.89 -50.44 19.36
N PHE A 6 -47.32 -49.75 18.38
CA PHE A 6 -47.61 -48.40 17.87
C PHE A 6 -47.04 -47.23 18.68
N ASN A 7 -46.51 -46.17 18.13
CA ASN A 7 -46.34 -45.68 16.75
C ASN A 7 -45.60 -44.37 16.79
N ASN A 8 -44.88 -44.10 15.73
CA ASN A 8 -44.61 -42.82 15.07
C ASN A 8 -44.27 -41.54 15.86
N GLY A 9 -43.13 -41.03 15.55
CA GLY A 9 -42.78 -39.64 15.78
C GLY A 9 -41.57 -39.23 14.93
N ALA A 10 -41.87 -38.64 13.83
CA ALA A 10 -41.07 -37.98 12.82
C ALA A 10 -39.61 -37.63 13.17
N ALA A 11 -38.72 -38.17 12.37
CA ALA A 11 -37.33 -37.75 12.25
C ALA A 11 -37.27 -36.35 11.60
N ASN A 12 -36.75 -35.40 12.32
CA ASN A 12 -36.24 -34.16 11.69
C ASN A 12 -34.75 -34.37 11.41
N ASN A 13 -34.47 -34.71 10.16
CA ASN A 13 -33.13 -34.67 9.58
C ASN A 13 -32.71 -33.21 9.38
N ASN A 14 -32.02 -32.66 10.35
CA ASN A 14 -31.12 -31.54 10.09
C ASN A 14 -29.69 -32.10 10.00
N SER A 15 -29.36 -32.66 8.88
CA SER A 15 -27.97 -32.97 8.50
C SER A 15 -27.25 -31.68 8.27
N ASN A 16 -26.54 -31.19 9.29
CA ASN A 16 -25.49 -30.21 9.15
C ASN A 16 -24.43 -30.73 8.18
N ASN A 17 -24.39 -30.15 7.00
CA ASN A 17 -23.35 -30.35 5.98
C ASN A 17 -22.01 -29.71 6.39
N ASN A 18 -21.54 -29.96 7.60
CA ASN A 18 -20.20 -29.60 8.07
C ASN A 18 -19.16 -30.74 7.91
N GLY A 19 -19.53 -31.85 7.28
CA GLY A 19 -18.68 -33.02 7.14
C GLY A 19 -17.74 -33.02 5.91
N GLY A 20 -17.91 -32.09 4.95
CA GLY A 20 -17.14 -32.10 3.71
C GLY A 20 -15.74 -31.48 3.77
N MET A 21 -15.42 -30.74 4.80
CA MET A 21 -14.15 -30.00 4.92
C MET A 21 -13.04 -30.75 5.65
N MET A 22 -13.31 -31.95 6.16
CA MET A 22 -12.42 -32.63 7.11
C MET A 22 -11.57 -33.78 6.52
N ILE A 23 -11.56 -33.99 5.21
CA ILE A 23 -10.89 -35.18 4.65
C ILE A 23 -9.79 -34.80 3.67
N MET A 24 -8.82 -33.99 4.00
CA MET A 24 -7.55 -33.95 3.23
C MET A 24 -6.40 -33.19 3.92
N MET A 25 -6.09 -33.38 5.17
CA MET A 25 -4.91 -32.70 5.74
C MET A 25 -4.12 -33.55 6.74
N ASN A 26 -3.56 -34.67 6.30
CA ASN A 26 -2.55 -35.41 7.07
C ASN A 26 -1.13 -35.23 6.52
N GLY A 27 -0.80 -34.09 5.92
CA GLY A 27 0.56 -33.76 5.46
C GLY A 27 0.89 -32.30 5.72
N THR A 28 2.07 -32.01 6.26
CA THR A 28 2.57 -30.64 6.39
C THR A 28 2.73 -30.06 4.98
N ILE A 29 2.00 -28.98 4.68
CA ILE A 29 2.13 -28.25 3.41
C ILE A 29 3.46 -27.52 3.41
N ARG A 30 4.33 -27.85 2.44
CA ARG A 30 5.72 -27.38 2.39
C ARG A 30 5.95 -26.28 1.36
N THR A 31 5.08 -26.14 0.37
CA THR A 31 5.26 -25.17 -0.72
C THR A 31 4.07 -24.24 -0.82
N MET A 32 4.34 -23.02 -1.31
CA MET A 32 3.32 -22.00 -1.53
C MET A 32 2.26 -22.46 -2.54
N GLU A 33 2.64 -23.21 -3.58
CA GLU A 33 1.72 -23.69 -4.61
C GLU A 33 0.68 -24.64 -4.01
N VAL A 34 1.12 -25.58 -3.15
CA VAL A 34 0.22 -26.52 -2.47
C VAL A 34 -0.66 -25.78 -1.47
N PHE A 35 -0.11 -24.83 -0.74
CA PHE A 35 -0.86 -23.99 0.20
C PHE A 35 -1.96 -23.19 -0.53
N ALA A 36 -1.60 -22.46 -1.57
CA ALA A 36 -2.52 -21.67 -2.37
C ALA A 36 -3.60 -22.52 -3.04
N GLY A 37 -3.23 -23.72 -3.55
CA GLY A 37 -4.18 -24.69 -4.09
C GLY A 37 -5.17 -25.20 -3.05
N THR A 38 -4.72 -25.41 -1.81
CA THR A 38 -5.58 -25.84 -0.70
C THR A 38 -6.55 -24.72 -0.30
N VAL A 39 -6.05 -23.48 -0.14
CA VAL A 39 -6.90 -22.31 0.13
C VAL A 39 -7.91 -22.10 -0.99
N LYS A 40 -7.49 -22.20 -2.26
CA LYS A 40 -8.39 -22.11 -3.41
C LYS A 40 -9.53 -23.11 -3.32
N SER A 41 -9.22 -24.39 -3.09
CA SER A 41 -10.22 -25.45 -2.97
C SER A 41 -11.20 -25.20 -1.81
N ALA A 42 -10.70 -24.66 -0.69
CA ALA A 42 -11.54 -24.30 0.45
C ALA A 42 -12.49 -23.15 0.09
N MET A 43 -12.01 -22.11 -0.61
CA MET A 43 -12.85 -20.99 -1.06
C MET A 43 -13.87 -21.41 -2.12
N GLU A 44 -13.51 -22.31 -3.04
CA GLU A 44 -14.43 -22.90 -4.00
C GLU A 44 -15.53 -23.72 -3.32
N ALA A 45 -15.22 -24.40 -2.21
CA ALA A 45 -16.21 -25.13 -1.41
C ALA A 45 -17.17 -24.19 -0.65
N VAL A 46 -16.68 -23.03 -0.18
CA VAL A 46 -17.49 -22.03 0.55
C VAL A 46 -18.43 -21.29 -0.41
N TYR A 47 -17.92 -20.81 -1.54
CA TYR A 47 -18.68 -19.93 -2.43
C TYR A 47 -19.37 -20.65 -3.60
N GLY A 48 -19.05 -21.91 -3.82
CA GLY A 48 -19.68 -22.76 -4.82
C GLY A 48 -19.59 -22.18 -6.25
N SER A 49 -20.68 -22.30 -6.99
CA SER A 49 -20.76 -21.82 -8.37
C SER A 49 -21.05 -20.31 -8.51
N GLU A 50 -21.30 -19.61 -7.40
CA GLU A 50 -21.62 -18.17 -7.42
C GLU A 50 -20.37 -17.31 -7.67
N CYS A 51 -19.20 -17.82 -7.26
CA CYS A 51 -17.94 -17.12 -7.43
C CYS A 51 -16.95 -17.93 -8.27
N LYS A 52 -16.07 -17.21 -8.96
CA LYS A 52 -14.87 -17.78 -9.59
C LYS A 52 -13.68 -17.47 -8.67
N VAL A 53 -12.95 -18.53 -8.28
CA VAL A 53 -11.75 -18.42 -7.44
C VAL A 53 -10.52 -18.65 -8.30
N ASP A 54 -9.65 -17.65 -8.39
CA ASP A 54 -8.41 -17.71 -9.15
C ASP A 54 -7.20 -17.42 -8.24
N VAL A 55 -6.12 -18.19 -8.41
CA VAL A 55 -4.80 -17.93 -7.80
C VAL A 55 -3.85 -17.48 -8.89
N HIS A 56 -3.12 -16.40 -8.65
CA HIS A 56 -2.19 -15.82 -9.61
C HIS A 56 -0.99 -15.18 -8.92
N LYS A 57 0.11 -15.03 -9.64
CA LYS A 57 1.25 -14.24 -9.19
C LYS A 57 0.99 -12.76 -9.45
N VAL A 58 1.33 -11.94 -8.48
CA VAL A 58 1.21 -10.48 -8.54
C VAL A 58 2.58 -9.88 -8.34
N VAL A 59 3.00 -9.02 -9.24
CA VAL A 59 4.19 -8.20 -9.07
C VAL A 59 3.78 -6.90 -8.40
N LYS A 60 4.32 -6.67 -7.23
CA LYS A 60 4.18 -5.43 -6.45
C LYS A 60 5.30 -4.45 -6.79
N ASN A 61 5.25 -3.28 -6.16
CA ASN A 61 6.35 -2.34 -6.20
C ASN A 61 7.68 -3.00 -5.82
N ASN A 62 8.77 -2.53 -6.40
CA ASN A 62 10.12 -3.05 -6.23
C ASN A 62 10.30 -4.54 -6.63
N GLY A 63 9.50 -5.01 -7.61
CA GLY A 63 9.60 -6.37 -8.11
C GLY A 63 9.22 -7.45 -7.08
N LEU A 64 8.53 -7.10 -6.00
CA LEU A 64 8.08 -8.08 -5.02
C LEU A 64 7.00 -8.99 -5.62
N HIS A 65 7.29 -10.29 -5.73
CA HIS A 65 6.35 -11.28 -6.23
C HIS A 65 5.55 -11.90 -5.10
N LEU A 66 4.24 -11.69 -5.11
CA LEU A 66 3.31 -12.27 -4.16
C LEU A 66 2.34 -13.24 -4.84
N THR A 67 1.79 -14.15 -4.07
CA THR A 67 0.72 -15.04 -4.51
C THR A 67 -0.61 -14.48 -4.06
N GLY A 68 -1.43 -14.03 -5.03
CA GLY A 68 -2.76 -13.51 -4.78
C GLY A 68 -3.85 -14.55 -5.02
N ILE A 69 -4.90 -14.51 -4.21
CA ILE A 69 -6.17 -15.18 -4.47
C ILE A 69 -7.24 -14.13 -4.69
N THR A 70 -8.03 -14.29 -5.76
CA THR A 70 -9.22 -13.48 -6.03
C THR A 70 -10.45 -14.35 -5.99
N ILE A 71 -11.49 -13.86 -5.31
CA ILE A 71 -12.80 -14.48 -5.22
C ILE A 71 -13.76 -13.51 -5.91
N ARG A 72 -14.13 -13.81 -7.15
CA ARG A 72 -14.94 -12.90 -7.98
C ARG A 72 -16.35 -13.43 -8.14
N ASN A 73 -17.32 -12.65 -7.69
CA ASN A 73 -18.72 -12.93 -8.00
C ASN A 73 -18.93 -12.87 -9.54
N ARG A 74 -19.76 -13.74 -10.10
CA ARG A 74 -20.03 -13.78 -11.54
C ARG A 74 -20.70 -12.51 -12.07
N GLU A 75 -21.39 -11.79 -11.21
CA GLU A 75 -22.07 -10.53 -11.53
C GLU A 75 -21.15 -9.31 -11.42
N SER A 76 -19.90 -9.47 -10.90
CA SER A 76 -18.93 -8.39 -10.74
C SER A 76 -17.70 -8.60 -11.63
N ASN A 77 -17.23 -7.52 -12.23
CA ASN A 77 -15.98 -7.51 -12.99
C ASN A 77 -14.75 -7.15 -12.12
N MET A 78 -14.95 -6.90 -10.82
CA MET A 78 -13.90 -6.59 -9.85
C MET A 78 -13.93 -7.55 -8.67
N ALA A 79 -12.75 -7.87 -8.17
CA ALA A 79 -12.57 -8.61 -6.93
C ALA A 79 -11.33 -8.10 -6.20
N PRO A 80 -11.35 -8.02 -4.86
CA PRO A 80 -10.14 -7.76 -4.10
C PRO A 80 -9.16 -8.93 -4.25
N THR A 81 -7.88 -8.62 -4.30
CA THR A 81 -6.82 -9.62 -4.21
C THR A 81 -6.37 -9.76 -2.77
N ILE A 82 -6.43 -10.97 -2.23
CA ILE A 82 -5.91 -11.30 -0.90
C ILE A 82 -4.55 -11.98 -1.11
N TYR A 83 -3.51 -11.45 -0.48
CA TYR A 83 -2.15 -11.99 -0.61
C TYR A 83 -1.95 -13.12 0.38
N LEU A 84 -1.48 -14.28 -0.12
CA LEU A 84 -1.38 -15.52 0.65
C LEU A 84 -0.03 -15.69 1.35
N ASP A 85 0.96 -14.86 1.05
CA ASP A 85 2.34 -15.03 1.52
C ASP A 85 2.46 -14.91 3.04
N GLY A 86 1.77 -13.93 3.65
CA GLY A 86 1.68 -13.78 5.11
C GLY A 86 0.98 -14.97 5.77
N TYR A 87 -0.15 -15.41 5.21
CA TYR A 87 -0.87 -16.57 5.72
C TYR A 87 -0.06 -17.87 5.62
N PHE A 88 0.78 -18.00 4.59
CA PHE A 88 1.67 -19.16 4.48
C PHE A 88 2.79 -19.12 5.53
N ALA A 89 3.31 -17.94 5.87
CA ALA A 89 4.25 -17.78 6.99
C ALA A 89 3.58 -18.18 8.32
N ASP A 90 2.40 -17.66 8.61
CA ASP A 90 1.61 -18.02 9.79
C ASP A 90 1.34 -19.54 9.87
N TYR A 91 1.02 -20.16 8.73
CA TYR A 91 0.82 -21.62 8.68
C TYR A 91 2.09 -22.38 9.06
N LYS A 92 3.26 -21.93 8.59
CA LYS A 92 4.55 -22.55 8.96
C LYS A 92 4.85 -22.37 10.45
N ASP A 93 4.39 -21.26 11.02
CA ASP A 93 4.54 -20.96 12.45
C ASP A 93 3.48 -21.66 13.33
N GLY A 94 2.65 -22.53 12.73
CA GLY A 94 1.73 -23.42 13.45
C GLY A 94 0.27 -22.96 13.46
N ARG A 95 -0.10 -21.88 12.78
CA ARG A 95 -1.50 -21.50 12.61
C ARG A 95 -2.25 -22.54 11.78
N THR A 96 -3.46 -22.90 12.19
CA THR A 96 -4.23 -23.95 11.48
C THR A 96 -4.81 -23.43 10.16
N MET A 97 -4.91 -24.30 9.17
CA MET A 97 -5.53 -23.99 7.89
C MET A 97 -6.99 -23.54 8.04
N GLU A 98 -7.72 -24.12 9.01
CA GLU A 98 -9.11 -23.74 9.31
C GLU A 98 -9.22 -22.26 9.71
N ASN A 99 -8.35 -21.80 10.63
CA ASN A 99 -8.34 -20.42 11.09
C ASN A 99 -7.94 -19.46 9.97
N ILE A 100 -6.97 -19.85 9.14
CA ILE A 100 -6.55 -19.07 7.97
C ILE A 100 -7.69 -18.92 6.97
N CYS A 101 -8.37 -20.02 6.62
CA CYS A 101 -9.50 -19.96 5.70
C CYS A 101 -10.67 -19.12 6.24
N LYS A 102 -10.94 -19.19 7.54
CA LYS A 102 -11.96 -18.34 8.18
C LYS A 102 -11.64 -16.86 8.03
N GLU A 103 -10.40 -16.48 8.31
CA GLU A 103 -9.98 -15.08 8.18
C GLU A 103 -10.02 -14.61 6.73
N ILE A 104 -9.59 -15.44 5.77
CA ILE A 104 -9.69 -15.11 4.33
C ILE A 104 -11.14 -14.84 3.93
N VAL A 105 -12.09 -15.64 4.44
CA VAL A 105 -13.53 -15.39 4.23
C VAL A 105 -13.96 -14.06 4.84
N GLU A 106 -13.57 -13.76 6.07
CA GLU A 106 -13.90 -12.50 6.75
C GLU A 106 -13.32 -11.30 6.00
N VAL A 107 -12.06 -11.37 5.58
CA VAL A 107 -11.38 -10.34 4.78
C VAL A 107 -12.10 -10.13 3.45
N TYR A 108 -12.48 -11.21 2.76
CA TYR A 108 -13.22 -11.10 1.51
C TYR A 108 -14.60 -10.47 1.72
N GLU A 109 -15.39 -10.94 2.68
CA GLU A 109 -16.74 -10.43 2.96
C GLU A 109 -16.73 -8.94 3.33
N LYS A 110 -15.72 -8.50 4.07
CA LYS A 110 -15.54 -7.09 4.45
C LYS A 110 -15.17 -6.21 3.26
N ASN A 111 -14.41 -6.74 2.30
CA ASN A 111 -13.81 -5.95 1.20
C ASN A 111 -14.42 -6.24 -0.17
N LYS A 112 -15.41 -7.14 -0.27
CA LYS A 112 -16.04 -7.46 -1.56
C LYS A 112 -16.65 -6.21 -2.18
N VAL A 113 -16.35 -6.01 -3.45
CA VAL A 113 -16.81 -4.86 -4.21
C VAL A 113 -18.27 -5.05 -4.59
N GLN A 114 -19.13 -4.12 -4.20
CA GLN A 114 -20.56 -4.15 -4.48
C GLN A 114 -20.97 -3.41 -5.76
N LYS A 115 -20.04 -2.70 -6.39
CA LYS A 115 -20.33 -1.89 -7.59
C LYS A 115 -19.42 -2.29 -8.74
N ASP A 116 -20.01 -2.53 -9.90
CA ASP A 116 -19.26 -2.72 -11.13
C ASP A 116 -18.50 -1.46 -11.50
N PHE A 117 -17.23 -1.67 -11.82
CA PHE A 117 -16.40 -0.65 -12.44
C PHE A 117 -16.49 -0.80 -13.96
N SER A 118 -17.05 0.20 -14.64
CA SER A 118 -17.08 0.18 -16.10
C SER A 118 -15.69 0.46 -16.67
N LEU A 119 -15.06 -0.57 -17.24
CA LEU A 119 -13.81 -0.45 -17.98
C LEU A 119 -13.93 0.54 -19.16
N GLU A 120 -15.12 0.67 -19.76
CA GLU A 120 -15.38 1.64 -20.82
C GLU A 120 -15.12 3.07 -20.38
N LYS A 121 -15.34 3.38 -19.08
CA LYS A 121 -15.03 4.71 -18.54
C LYS A 121 -13.53 5.01 -18.46
N VAL A 122 -12.68 3.99 -18.44
CA VAL A 122 -11.21 4.16 -18.38
C VAL A 122 -10.62 4.38 -19.77
N THR A 123 -11.24 3.80 -20.80
CA THR A 123 -10.77 3.94 -22.17
C THR A 123 -11.05 5.32 -22.77
N ASP A 124 -12.02 6.05 -22.21
CA ASP A 124 -12.31 7.43 -22.58
C ASP A 124 -11.49 8.40 -21.70
N PHE A 125 -10.56 9.10 -22.35
CA PHE A 125 -9.66 10.04 -21.70
C PHE A 125 -10.37 11.17 -20.95
N ASP A 126 -11.44 11.73 -21.54
CA ASP A 126 -12.19 12.82 -20.94
C ASP A 126 -12.86 12.43 -19.62
N ASN A 127 -13.18 11.16 -19.44
CA ASN A 127 -13.75 10.64 -18.18
C ASN A 127 -12.72 10.48 -17.06
N VAL A 128 -11.42 10.40 -17.38
CA VAL A 128 -10.37 10.08 -16.40
C VAL A 128 -9.32 11.17 -16.21
N LYS A 129 -9.16 12.10 -17.16
CA LYS A 129 -8.11 13.11 -17.17
C LYS A 129 -7.98 13.88 -15.83
N ASP A 130 -9.09 14.22 -15.17
CA ASP A 130 -9.10 14.94 -13.91
C ASP A 130 -8.75 14.09 -12.68
N ARG A 131 -8.55 12.77 -12.90
CA ARG A 131 -8.20 11.78 -11.86
C ARG A 131 -6.89 11.06 -12.16
N ILE A 132 -6.18 11.45 -13.23
CA ILE A 132 -4.83 10.97 -13.49
C ILE A 132 -3.91 11.63 -12.47
N CYS A 133 -3.25 10.79 -11.67
CA CYS A 133 -2.29 11.20 -10.64
C CYS A 133 -0.94 10.53 -10.90
N PHE A 134 0.09 10.99 -10.22
CA PHE A 134 1.40 10.34 -10.24
C PHE A 134 1.80 9.82 -8.86
N LYS A 135 2.75 8.90 -8.85
CA LYS A 135 3.51 8.47 -7.68
C LYS A 135 4.96 8.20 -8.05
N LEU A 136 5.82 8.23 -7.03
CA LEU A 136 7.23 7.88 -7.17
C LEU A 136 7.43 6.39 -6.87
N VAL A 137 8.32 5.77 -7.63
CA VAL A 137 8.82 4.41 -7.41
C VAL A 137 10.32 4.37 -7.67
N ASN A 138 11.03 3.42 -7.08
CA ASN A 138 12.43 3.18 -7.41
C ASN A 138 12.55 2.72 -8.86
N ARG A 139 13.41 3.37 -9.67
CA ARG A 139 13.51 3.09 -11.10
C ARG A 139 14.11 1.72 -11.37
N GLU A 140 15.20 1.38 -10.72
CA GLU A 140 15.91 0.12 -10.93
C GLU A 140 15.10 -1.08 -10.43
N LYS A 141 14.56 -0.99 -9.21
CA LYS A 141 13.76 -2.06 -8.60
C LYS A 141 12.42 -2.31 -9.33
N ASN A 142 11.96 -1.36 -10.14
CA ASN A 142 10.71 -1.46 -10.92
C ASN A 142 10.94 -1.58 -12.44
N ALA A 143 12.09 -2.04 -12.90
CA ALA A 143 12.41 -2.13 -14.31
C ALA A 143 11.33 -2.88 -15.12
N GLU A 144 10.84 -4.02 -14.63
CA GLU A 144 9.76 -4.80 -15.25
C GLU A 144 8.45 -4.00 -15.41
N LEU A 145 8.07 -3.23 -14.38
CA LEU A 145 6.90 -2.36 -14.44
C LEU A 145 7.06 -1.28 -15.52
N LEU A 146 8.25 -0.69 -15.60
CA LEU A 146 8.57 0.44 -16.46
C LEU A 146 8.70 0.04 -17.94
N GLU A 147 8.85 -1.24 -18.27
CA GLU A 147 8.78 -1.73 -19.67
C GLU A 147 7.43 -1.43 -20.34
N ASP A 148 6.34 -1.41 -19.54
CA ASP A 148 4.96 -1.22 -20.03
C ASP A 148 4.24 -0.02 -19.38
N ALA A 149 4.90 0.78 -18.59
CA ALA A 149 4.31 1.96 -17.99
C ALA A 149 5.05 3.23 -18.44
N PRO A 150 4.35 4.25 -18.97
CA PRO A 150 4.96 5.54 -19.25
C PRO A 150 5.45 6.17 -17.94
N TYR A 151 6.64 6.76 -17.96
CA TYR A 151 7.23 7.39 -16.78
C TYR A 151 8.09 8.60 -17.15
N VAL A 152 8.38 9.42 -16.15
CA VAL A 152 9.37 10.50 -16.19
C VAL A 152 10.45 10.20 -15.17
N GLU A 153 11.71 10.41 -15.54
CA GLU A 153 12.84 10.19 -14.64
C GLU A 153 12.95 11.33 -13.62
N TYR A 154 13.23 10.99 -12.36
CA TYR A 154 13.54 11.93 -11.30
C TYR A 154 14.63 11.31 -10.39
N GLN A 155 15.87 11.76 -10.52
CA GLN A 155 17.02 11.17 -9.84
C GLN A 155 17.13 9.65 -10.12
N ASP A 156 17.21 8.80 -9.11
CA ASP A 156 17.13 7.33 -9.22
C ASP A 156 15.68 6.79 -9.16
N LEU A 157 14.69 7.68 -9.22
CA LEU A 157 13.27 7.36 -9.17
C LEU A 157 12.61 7.47 -10.55
N ALA A 158 11.44 6.87 -10.66
CA ALA A 158 10.52 7.03 -11.77
C ALA A 158 9.19 7.59 -11.29
N VAL A 159 8.69 8.61 -11.99
CA VAL A 159 7.34 9.17 -11.81
C VAL A 159 6.40 8.37 -12.71
N ILE A 160 5.56 7.52 -12.14
CA ILE A 160 4.57 6.74 -12.89
C ILE A 160 3.16 7.27 -12.65
N PHE A 161 2.25 6.98 -13.59
CA PHE A 161 0.91 7.53 -13.60
C PHE A 161 -0.13 6.48 -13.23
N TYR A 162 -1.19 6.91 -12.56
CA TYR A 162 -2.34 6.08 -12.25
C TYR A 162 -3.65 6.87 -12.30
N ILE A 163 -4.74 6.17 -12.56
CA ILE A 163 -6.10 6.72 -12.47
C ILE A 163 -6.60 6.45 -11.06
N LEU A 164 -7.01 7.48 -10.34
CA LEU A 164 -7.69 7.35 -9.07
C LEU A 164 -9.15 6.93 -9.31
N VAL A 165 -9.51 5.70 -8.97
CA VAL A 165 -10.86 5.14 -9.12
C VAL A 165 -11.75 5.55 -7.97
N SER A 166 -11.31 5.31 -6.75
CA SER A 166 -11.98 5.70 -5.51
C SER A 166 -10.96 6.03 -4.42
N LYS A 167 -11.41 6.81 -3.46
CA LYS A 167 -10.65 7.18 -2.28
C LYS A 167 -11.60 7.35 -1.10
N ASP A 168 -11.36 6.64 -0.03
CA ASP A 168 -12.08 6.74 1.23
C ASP A 168 -11.13 6.52 2.43
N ASN A 169 -11.67 6.50 3.63
CA ASN A 169 -10.89 6.32 4.86
C ASN A 169 -10.27 4.93 5.01
N THR A 170 -10.68 3.96 4.18
CA THR A 170 -10.17 2.58 4.21
C THR A 170 -9.06 2.36 3.18
N GLY A 171 -8.87 3.28 2.24
CA GLY A 171 -7.83 3.20 1.22
C GLY A 171 -8.17 3.87 -0.10
N THR A 172 -7.35 3.56 -1.10
CA THR A 172 -7.54 4.02 -2.47
C THR A 172 -7.59 2.85 -3.44
N ALA A 173 -8.51 2.91 -4.41
CA ALA A 173 -8.47 2.05 -5.58
C ALA A 173 -7.89 2.85 -6.75
N SER A 174 -6.92 2.28 -7.44
CA SER A 174 -6.24 2.93 -8.56
C SER A 174 -5.91 1.94 -9.67
N ILE A 175 -5.76 2.46 -10.88
CA ILE A 175 -5.35 1.70 -12.06
C ILE A 175 -4.08 2.35 -12.61
N THR A 176 -2.99 1.60 -12.66
CA THR A 176 -1.74 2.08 -13.27
C THR A 176 -1.95 2.33 -14.76
N VAL A 177 -1.53 3.50 -15.24
CA VAL A 177 -1.54 3.81 -16.67
C VAL A 177 -0.45 3.01 -17.35
N ARG A 178 -0.87 2.14 -18.28
CA ARG A 178 0.02 1.36 -19.14
C ARG A 178 0.20 2.03 -20.48
N THR A 179 1.26 1.68 -21.20
CA THR A 179 1.57 2.21 -22.52
C THR A 179 0.40 2.04 -23.49
N THR A 180 -0.24 0.87 -23.50
CA THR A 180 -1.42 0.61 -24.31
C THR A 180 -2.58 1.56 -24.03
N LEU A 181 -2.81 1.91 -22.75
CA LEU A 181 -3.87 2.82 -22.36
C LEU A 181 -3.56 4.27 -22.79
N LYS A 182 -2.30 4.70 -22.62
CA LYS A 182 -1.81 5.99 -23.10
C LYS A 182 -1.98 6.13 -24.62
N GLU A 183 -1.64 5.07 -25.38
CA GLU A 183 -1.80 5.02 -26.84
C GLU A 183 -3.26 5.09 -27.27
N MET A 184 -4.16 4.38 -26.57
CA MET A 184 -5.60 4.47 -26.83
C MET A 184 -6.16 5.87 -26.63
N TRP A 185 -5.64 6.61 -25.64
CA TRP A 185 -6.01 8.02 -25.40
C TRP A 185 -5.39 9.00 -26.42
N GLY A 186 -4.36 8.57 -27.14
CA GLY A 186 -3.65 9.43 -28.10
C GLY A 186 -2.90 10.59 -27.46
N VAL A 187 -2.44 10.42 -26.20
CA VAL A 187 -1.70 11.45 -25.44
C VAL A 187 -0.24 11.06 -25.27
N ASP A 188 0.63 12.03 -25.11
CA ASP A 188 2.04 11.82 -24.81
C ASP A 188 2.29 11.78 -23.28
N THR A 189 3.52 11.46 -22.90
CA THR A 189 3.91 11.36 -21.50
C THR A 189 3.94 12.71 -20.80
N ASP A 190 4.30 13.77 -21.54
CA ASP A 190 4.37 15.14 -21.01
C ASP A 190 2.96 15.64 -20.63
N THR A 191 1.98 15.39 -21.49
CA THR A 191 0.57 15.68 -21.21
C THR A 191 0.09 14.95 -19.95
N LEU A 192 0.45 13.66 -19.80
CA LEU A 192 0.13 12.90 -18.58
C LEU A 192 0.77 13.51 -17.33
N TYR A 193 2.04 13.92 -17.45
CA TYR A 193 2.77 14.51 -16.34
C TYR A 193 2.16 15.84 -15.90
N ASP A 194 1.84 16.73 -16.83
CA ASP A 194 1.23 18.03 -16.55
C ASP A 194 -0.15 17.90 -15.87
N LEU A 195 -0.96 16.96 -16.34
CA LEU A 195 -2.27 16.67 -15.72
C LEU A 195 -2.09 16.05 -14.34
N ALA A 196 -1.23 15.03 -14.23
CA ALA A 196 -1.00 14.34 -12.98
C ALA A 196 -0.42 15.28 -11.91
N LYS A 197 0.48 16.19 -12.28
CA LYS A 197 1.06 17.17 -11.38
C LYS A 197 -0.03 18.05 -10.75
N LYS A 198 -0.93 18.60 -11.55
CA LYS A 198 -2.05 19.43 -11.07
C LYS A 198 -3.04 18.63 -10.21
N ASN A 199 -3.41 17.44 -10.69
CA ASN A 199 -4.41 16.62 -10.03
C ASN A 199 -3.90 16.05 -8.70
N THR A 200 -2.65 15.59 -8.66
CA THR A 200 -2.08 15.00 -7.44
C THR A 200 -2.03 16.02 -6.32
N GLN A 201 -1.53 17.23 -6.59
CA GLN A 201 -1.49 18.30 -5.60
C GLN A 201 -2.89 18.71 -5.11
N ARG A 202 -3.88 18.73 -6.00
CA ARG A 202 -5.27 19.04 -5.67
C ARG A 202 -5.95 17.94 -4.85
N LEU A 203 -5.76 16.68 -5.22
CA LEU A 203 -6.43 15.53 -4.62
C LEU A 203 -5.73 15.03 -3.35
N PHE A 204 -4.42 15.20 -3.27
CA PHE A 204 -3.56 14.73 -2.17
C PHE A 204 -2.72 15.90 -1.66
N ARG A 205 -3.37 16.83 -0.95
CA ARG A 205 -2.67 18.02 -0.42
C ARG A 205 -1.44 17.63 0.39
N GLY A 206 -0.30 18.21 0.03
CA GLY A 206 0.95 18.03 0.76
C GLY A 206 0.93 18.68 2.13
N ARG A 207 1.72 18.14 3.04
CA ARG A 207 1.98 18.68 4.37
C ARG A 207 3.40 18.32 4.81
N VAL A 208 4.03 19.27 5.48
CA VAL A 208 5.34 19.08 6.09
C VAL A 208 5.18 19.34 7.58
N LEU A 209 5.44 18.33 8.38
CA LEU A 209 5.24 18.32 9.84
C LEU A 209 6.58 18.15 10.55
N SER A 210 6.77 18.84 11.65
CA SER A 210 7.85 18.51 12.59
C SER A 210 7.59 17.14 13.24
N MET A 211 8.63 16.51 13.79
CA MET A 211 8.46 15.26 14.55
C MET A 211 7.51 15.43 15.73
N MET A 212 7.48 16.59 16.37
CA MET A 212 6.54 16.90 17.46
C MET A 212 5.09 16.90 16.98
N GLU A 213 4.80 17.49 15.80
CA GLU A 213 3.46 17.48 15.23
C GLU A 213 3.03 16.06 14.85
N VAL A 214 3.96 15.22 14.32
CA VAL A 214 3.68 13.81 14.02
C VAL A 214 3.36 13.03 15.29
N MET A 215 4.14 13.21 16.34
CA MET A 215 3.89 12.58 17.64
C MET A 215 2.55 13.00 18.24
N ALA A 216 2.22 14.30 18.18
CA ALA A 216 0.93 14.81 18.65
C ALA A 216 -0.26 14.19 17.89
N GLU A 217 -0.12 13.95 16.57
CA GLU A 217 -1.14 13.25 15.79
C GLU A 217 -1.29 11.79 16.25
N ILE A 218 -0.18 11.05 16.44
CA ILE A 218 -0.21 9.65 16.89
C ILE A 218 -0.87 9.55 18.27
N ILE A 219 -0.53 10.46 19.19
CA ILE A 219 -1.14 10.53 20.52
C ILE A 219 -2.63 10.87 20.40
N GLY A 220 -3.00 11.86 19.57
CA GLY A 220 -4.39 12.24 19.36
C GLY A 220 -5.25 11.11 18.78
N ASP A 221 -4.71 10.36 17.83
CA ASP A 221 -5.38 9.19 17.23
C ASP A 221 -5.45 7.97 18.17
N SER A 222 -4.58 7.93 19.20
CA SER A 222 -4.44 6.83 20.16
C SER A 222 -4.83 7.21 21.59
N ALA A 223 -5.44 8.37 21.79
CA ALA A 223 -5.72 8.94 23.12
C ALA A 223 -6.49 7.99 24.06
N ASP A 224 -7.31 7.08 23.49
CA ASP A 224 -8.03 6.05 24.27
C ASP A 224 -7.14 4.86 24.68
N ALA A 225 -5.92 4.73 24.13
CA ALA A 225 -5.04 3.57 24.30
C ALA A 225 -3.74 3.88 25.07
N LEU A 226 -3.39 5.15 25.27
CA LEU A 226 -2.18 5.59 25.98
C LEU A 226 -2.55 6.00 27.40
N ASP A 227 -1.75 5.58 28.40
CA ASP A 227 -1.92 6.08 29.76
C ASP A 227 -1.37 7.51 29.90
N GLU A 228 -1.89 8.24 30.90
CA GLU A 228 -1.52 9.63 31.14
C GLU A 228 0.00 9.82 31.38
N GLU A 229 0.67 8.83 31.96
CA GLU A 229 2.10 8.87 32.26
C GLU A 229 2.97 8.79 31.00
N MET A 230 2.52 8.01 29.98
CA MET A 230 3.15 7.98 28.65
C MET A 230 2.96 9.30 27.90
N VAL A 231 1.76 9.89 27.98
CA VAL A 231 1.45 11.19 27.35
C VAL A 231 2.29 12.30 27.98
N GLU A 232 2.39 12.36 29.32
CA GLU A 232 3.24 13.35 30.02
C GLU A 232 4.73 13.15 29.70
N ALA A 233 5.22 11.90 29.66
CA ALA A 233 6.61 11.62 29.29
C ALA A 233 6.95 12.06 27.85
N PHE A 234 5.98 12.04 26.92
CA PHE A 234 6.16 12.56 25.56
C PHE A 234 6.20 14.09 25.50
N PHE A 235 5.39 14.79 26.32
CA PHE A 235 5.38 16.24 26.35
C PHE A 235 6.56 16.83 27.17
N ASP A 236 7.11 16.08 28.12
CA ASP A 236 8.34 16.46 28.87
C ASP A 236 9.63 16.25 28.06
N MET A 237 9.53 15.70 26.84
CA MET A 237 10.66 15.62 25.92
C MET A 237 10.93 16.97 25.23
N ASP A 238 11.30 18.00 25.99
CA ASP A 238 12.00 19.23 25.51
C ASP A 238 13.26 18.93 24.66
N VAL A 239 13.60 17.63 24.55
CA VAL A 239 14.81 17.10 23.90
C VAL A 239 14.78 17.27 22.37
N TYR A 240 13.61 17.47 21.75
CA TYR A 240 13.52 17.48 20.27
C TYR A 240 13.58 18.87 19.63
N GLU A 241 13.23 19.95 20.32
CA GLU A 241 13.48 21.30 19.81
C GLU A 241 14.96 21.69 19.85
N ASP A 242 15.71 21.14 20.83
CA ASP A 242 17.18 21.25 20.97
C ASP A 242 17.92 20.04 20.37
N SER A 243 17.24 19.16 19.61
CA SER A 243 17.94 18.06 18.93
C SER A 243 18.94 18.64 17.93
N ALA A 244 20.15 18.13 17.97
CA ALA A 244 21.22 18.53 17.05
C ALA A 244 20.79 18.40 15.56
N PHE A 245 19.67 17.70 15.28
CA PHE A 245 19.17 17.42 13.95
C PHE A 245 17.62 17.43 13.92
N PRO A 246 16.97 18.59 13.76
CA PRO A 246 15.53 18.66 13.61
C PRO A 246 15.10 17.93 12.32
N MET A 247 14.14 17.00 12.44
CA MET A 247 13.58 16.26 11.31
C MET A 247 12.13 16.65 11.08
N TYR A 248 11.75 16.69 9.79
CA TYR A 248 10.40 16.97 9.35
C TYR A 248 9.91 15.87 8.43
N VAL A 249 8.67 15.43 8.61
CA VAL A 249 8.01 14.45 7.75
C VAL A 249 7.24 15.18 6.66
N ALA A 250 7.61 14.96 5.41
CA ALA A 250 6.93 15.51 4.25
C ALA A 250 6.11 14.40 3.57
N THR A 251 4.81 14.59 3.53
CA THR A 251 3.85 13.61 3.00
C THR A 251 2.58 14.33 2.52
N ASN A 252 1.49 13.61 2.32
CA ASN A 252 0.18 14.18 2.05
C ASN A 252 -0.84 13.84 3.16
N VAL A 253 -2.00 14.50 3.11
CA VAL A 253 -3.05 14.35 4.13
C VAL A 253 -3.59 12.91 4.27
N PHE A 254 -3.34 12.02 3.32
CA PHE A 254 -3.76 10.62 3.35
C PHE A 254 -2.64 9.66 3.72
N LYS A 255 -1.41 10.14 3.85
CA LYS A 255 -0.21 9.33 4.12
C LYS A 255 -0.05 8.17 3.11
N MET A 256 -0.45 8.39 1.84
CA MET A 256 -0.41 7.39 0.76
C MET A 256 0.32 7.93 -0.46
N ASN A 257 1.38 7.24 -0.88
CA ASN A 257 2.29 7.70 -1.95
C ASN A 257 2.75 9.15 -1.74
N GLY A 258 2.91 9.56 -0.47
CA GLY A 258 3.15 10.95 -0.10
C GLY A 258 4.55 11.44 -0.44
N ALA A 259 5.51 10.55 -0.72
CA ALA A 259 6.83 10.93 -1.24
C ALA A 259 6.76 11.77 -2.53
N CYS A 260 5.64 11.70 -3.27
CA CYS A 260 5.40 12.53 -4.44
C CYS A 260 5.36 14.04 -4.13
N ILE A 261 5.31 14.43 -2.85
CA ILE A 261 5.42 15.83 -2.39
C ILE A 261 6.71 16.50 -2.89
N LEU A 262 7.76 15.74 -3.18
CA LEU A 262 9.00 16.24 -3.78
C LEU A 262 8.79 16.97 -5.12
N LEU A 263 7.70 16.64 -5.81
CA LEU A 263 7.34 17.21 -7.12
C LEU A 263 6.21 18.25 -7.03
N TYR A 264 5.78 18.61 -5.83
CA TYR A 264 4.74 19.63 -5.66
C TYR A 264 5.32 21.03 -5.79
N ASP A 265 4.62 21.88 -6.52
CA ASP A 265 5.08 23.24 -6.78
C ASP A 265 5.30 24.05 -5.49
N GLY A 266 6.49 24.59 -5.35
CA GLY A 266 6.88 25.46 -4.26
C GLY A 266 6.97 24.84 -2.87
N VAL A 267 6.92 23.52 -2.73
CA VAL A 267 7.02 22.87 -1.41
C VAL A 267 8.45 22.91 -0.90
N LEU A 268 9.43 22.53 -1.73
CA LEU A 268 10.84 22.53 -1.33
C LEU A 268 11.33 23.95 -1.07
N GLU A 269 10.99 24.89 -1.96
CA GLU A 269 11.32 26.30 -1.83
C GLU A 269 10.78 26.89 -0.51
N LYS A 270 9.48 26.72 -0.22
CA LYS A 270 8.87 27.21 1.02
C LYS A 270 9.47 26.57 2.28
N PHE A 271 9.86 25.31 2.19
CA PHE A 271 10.52 24.69 3.32
C PHE A 271 11.93 25.23 3.52
N ALA A 272 12.69 25.44 2.46
CA ALA A 272 14.01 26.09 2.52
C ALA A 272 13.92 27.52 3.08
N GLU A 273 12.90 28.30 2.65
CA GLU A 273 12.64 29.63 3.21
C GLU A 273 12.32 29.55 4.72
N LYS A 274 11.52 28.59 5.15
CA LYS A 274 11.15 28.37 6.56
C LYS A 274 12.37 28.10 7.44
N ILE A 275 13.32 27.28 6.97
CA ILE A 275 14.51 26.90 7.74
C ILE A 275 15.72 27.81 7.49
N GLY A 276 15.67 28.65 6.45
CA GLY A 276 16.72 29.61 6.10
C GLY A 276 17.91 29.01 5.36
N GLY A 277 17.74 27.92 4.59
CA GLY A 277 18.86 27.31 3.85
C GLY A 277 18.58 25.96 3.21
N ASP A 278 19.65 25.26 2.87
CA ASP A 278 19.65 23.95 2.27
C ASP A 278 19.19 22.86 3.23
N PHE A 279 18.72 21.74 2.70
CA PHE A 279 18.34 20.57 3.51
C PHE A 279 18.53 19.26 2.79
N TYR A 280 18.76 18.22 3.56
CA TYR A 280 18.77 16.84 3.07
C TYR A 280 17.34 16.30 2.95
N ILE A 281 17.13 15.44 1.96
CA ILE A 281 15.91 14.69 1.73
C ILE A 281 16.23 13.20 1.82
N LEU A 282 15.57 12.51 2.74
CA LEU A 282 15.74 11.08 2.98
C LEU A 282 14.50 10.32 2.45
N PRO A 283 14.56 9.76 1.23
CA PRO A 283 13.41 9.13 0.59
C PRO A 283 13.33 7.62 0.92
N SER A 284 13.17 7.28 2.19
CA SER A 284 13.12 5.89 2.64
C SER A 284 11.83 5.17 2.23
N SER A 285 10.69 5.87 2.22
CA SER A 285 9.38 5.28 1.93
C SER A 285 8.70 5.91 0.72
N VAL A 286 7.85 5.15 0.01
CA VAL A 286 6.94 5.69 -1.00
C VAL A 286 5.85 6.58 -0.39
N HIS A 287 5.62 6.47 0.92
CA HIS A 287 4.55 7.15 1.63
C HIS A 287 4.94 8.51 2.20
N GLU A 288 6.21 8.69 2.56
CA GLU A 288 6.75 9.95 3.08
C GLU A 288 8.25 10.04 2.83
N VAL A 289 8.75 11.27 2.90
CA VAL A 289 10.19 11.56 2.93
C VAL A 289 10.50 12.41 4.14
N LEU A 290 11.73 12.31 4.65
CA LEU A 290 12.18 13.17 5.73
C LEU A 290 12.99 14.34 5.17
N PHE A 291 12.74 15.54 5.71
CA PHE A 291 13.56 16.72 5.48
C PHE A 291 14.41 16.99 6.73
N VAL A 292 15.70 17.17 6.52
CA VAL A 292 16.68 17.44 7.58
C VAL A 292 17.48 18.66 7.20
N PRO A 293 17.36 19.80 7.93
CA PRO A 293 18.15 21.01 7.64
C PRO A 293 19.64 20.70 7.55
N ALA A 294 20.34 21.22 6.56
CA ALA A 294 21.77 21.04 6.38
C ALA A 294 22.55 22.01 7.27
N ASN A 295 22.43 21.84 8.58
CA ASN A 295 23.08 22.70 9.58
C ASN A 295 24.47 22.17 9.89
N GLY A 296 25.53 22.86 9.44
CA GLY A 296 26.88 22.69 9.92
C GLY A 296 27.56 21.34 9.58
N ASP A 297 27.88 20.55 10.57
CA ASP A 297 28.81 19.42 10.46
C ASP A 297 28.18 18.07 10.07
N MET A 298 26.95 18.04 9.53
CA MET A 298 26.29 16.78 9.15
C MET A 298 26.96 16.15 7.93
N ASP A 299 27.49 14.94 8.09
CA ASP A 299 28.08 14.17 6.99
C ASP A 299 26.97 13.41 6.26
N ALA A 300 26.80 13.71 4.96
CA ALA A 300 25.84 13.01 4.09
C ALA A 300 26.02 11.47 4.11
N ARG A 301 27.25 10.98 4.31
CA ARG A 301 27.54 9.55 4.42
C ARG A 301 26.85 8.89 5.61
N TYR A 302 26.79 9.58 6.75
CA TYR A 302 26.06 9.10 7.91
C TYR A 302 24.55 8.96 7.61
N LEU A 303 23.97 9.93 6.95
CA LEU A 303 22.56 9.88 6.54
C LEU A 303 22.28 8.74 5.54
N ILE A 304 23.18 8.50 4.59
CA ILE A 304 23.06 7.40 3.62
C ILE A 304 23.11 6.04 4.35
N GLU A 305 24.03 5.86 5.29
CA GLU A 305 24.12 4.62 6.08
C GLU A 305 22.84 4.40 6.91
N MET A 306 22.35 5.46 7.56
CA MET A 306 21.10 5.42 8.34
C MET A 306 19.88 5.04 7.45
N VAL A 307 19.73 5.67 6.27
CA VAL A 307 18.64 5.34 5.33
C VAL A 307 18.70 3.87 4.93
N ARG A 308 19.88 3.35 4.59
CA ARG A 308 20.06 1.94 4.22
C ARG A 308 19.73 0.98 5.35
N GLU A 309 20.12 1.30 6.58
CA GLU A 309 19.79 0.48 7.75
C GLU A 309 18.30 0.47 8.02
N VAL A 310 17.64 1.64 7.99
CA VAL A 310 16.20 1.76 8.19
C VAL A 310 15.45 1.02 7.09
N ASN A 311 15.84 1.18 5.82
CA ASN A 311 15.22 0.46 4.70
C ASN A 311 15.36 -1.06 4.81
N ALA A 312 16.50 -1.54 5.32
CA ALA A 312 16.75 -2.98 5.48
C ALA A 312 15.98 -3.61 6.66
N THR A 313 15.60 -2.82 7.67
CA THR A 313 15.10 -3.36 8.96
C THR A 313 13.69 -2.90 9.32
N GLN A 314 13.23 -1.74 8.85
CA GLN A 314 11.98 -1.10 9.29
C GLN A 314 10.99 -0.84 8.16
N VAL A 315 11.43 -0.73 6.91
CA VAL A 315 10.55 -0.43 5.76
C VAL A 315 10.18 -1.72 5.04
N ALA A 316 8.90 -1.88 4.72
CA ALA A 316 8.46 -3.04 3.93
C ALA A 316 9.13 -3.02 2.54
N PRO A 317 9.58 -4.17 2.01
CA PRO A 317 10.33 -4.22 0.75
C PRO A 317 9.64 -3.54 -0.43
N ASP A 318 8.31 -3.61 -0.50
CA ASP A 318 7.50 -2.96 -1.53
C ASP A 318 7.22 -1.46 -1.25
N GLU A 319 7.66 -0.94 -0.11
CA GLU A 319 7.52 0.46 0.26
C GLU A 319 8.84 1.24 0.18
N VAL A 320 9.98 0.56 0.11
CA VAL A 320 11.28 1.22 -0.04
C VAL A 320 11.31 2.07 -1.31
N LEU A 321 11.61 3.37 -1.17
CA LEU A 321 11.69 4.29 -2.30
C LEU A 321 13.13 4.41 -2.84
N SER A 322 14.09 4.81 -2.01
CA SER A 322 15.50 4.89 -2.39
C SER A 322 16.42 4.60 -1.22
N ASP A 323 17.60 4.06 -1.51
CA ASP A 323 18.71 3.87 -0.57
C ASP A 323 19.71 5.05 -0.60
N ASN A 324 19.39 6.09 -1.40
CA ASN A 324 20.20 7.30 -1.52
C ASN A 324 19.60 8.44 -0.71
N VAL A 325 20.39 9.48 -0.50
CA VAL A 325 19.97 10.75 0.11
C VAL A 325 20.06 11.82 -0.96
N TYR A 326 19.16 12.78 -0.95
CA TYR A 326 19.24 13.95 -1.82
C TYR A 326 19.50 15.19 -0.99
N MET A 327 20.01 16.24 -1.65
CA MET A 327 20.16 17.57 -1.10
C MET A 327 19.41 18.58 -1.94
N TYR A 328 18.59 19.40 -1.31
CA TYR A 328 17.98 20.55 -1.94
C TYR A 328 18.85 21.78 -1.71
N HIS A 329 19.24 22.42 -2.80
CA HIS A 329 20.00 23.66 -2.82
C HIS A 329 19.07 24.86 -2.99
N ALA A 330 18.89 25.62 -1.93
CA ALA A 330 17.93 26.73 -1.89
C ALA A 330 18.30 27.88 -2.87
N ASP A 331 19.59 28.11 -3.10
CA ASP A 331 20.08 29.15 -4.00
C ASP A 331 19.87 28.83 -5.49
N LYS A 332 19.66 27.56 -5.83
CA LYS A 332 19.53 27.07 -7.21
C LYS A 332 18.17 26.46 -7.53
N ASP A 333 17.30 26.29 -6.52
CA ASP A 333 16.05 25.53 -6.65
C ASP A 333 16.29 24.15 -7.31
N PHE A 334 17.26 23.42 -6.80
CA PHE A 334 17.74 22.19 -7.43
C PHE A 334 17.94 21.08 -6.39
N VAL A 335 17.53 19.86 -6.75
CA VAL A 335 17.74 18.63 -5.98
C VAL A 335 18.91 17.86 -6.56
N GLU A 336 19.91 17.55 -5.75
CA GLU A 336 21.07 16.74 -6.09
C GLU A 336 21.05 15.42 -5.33
N MET A 337 21.38 14.32 -6.00
CA MET A 337 21.57 13.01 -5.34
C MET A 337 23.00 12.94 -4.80
N MET A 338 23.13 12.57 -3.51
CA MET A 338 24.39 12.54 -2.79
C MET A 338 25.12 11.20 -2.92
#